data_800c3d14ea4b4aa7f6806f6ce64a91ae
#
_entry.id   800c3d14ea4b4aa7f6806f6ce64a91ae
#
_cell.length_a   1.000
_cell.length_b   1.000
_cell.length_c   1.000
_cell.angle_alpha   90.00
_cell.angle_beta   90.00
_cell.angle_gamma   90.00
#
_symmetry.space_group_name_H-M   'P 1'
#
loop_
_entity.id
_entity.type
_entity.pdbx_description
1 polymer ?
#
loop_
_entity_poly.entity_id
_entity_poly.type
_entity_poly.pdbx_seq_one_letter_code
_entity_poly.pdbx_strand_id
1 'polypeptide(L)'
;MYTKTELINKIWGLENKYSLQAIEEMRVRGWLTDGSLRGVAMCQAQLQDANLMEADLANADFHQANLDYADLRKARMNGAKFNRASLQNVNFDNADLGLAEMYKVNLRGARNLCEEQLSKTNQLLGSIMPDGLPYDGRYNLPGDLGRARWAKLDINDPAIMANFYGVSLAVYLQGQKKNEPVSTPA
;
A
#
# COMPACT_ATOMS: atom_id res chain seq x y z
N MET A 1 18.80 24.80 -13.32
CA MET A 1 18.27 23.49 -13.72
C MET A 1 18.58 22.54 -12.57
N TYR A 2 17.59 21.93 -11.95
CA TYR A 2 17.80 21.07 -10.78
C TYR A 2 18.46 19.74 -11.16
N THR A 3 19.34 19.25 -10.33
CA THR A 3 19.88 17.89 -10.39
C THR A 3 18.82 16.87 -9.93
N LYS A 4 19.03 15.59 -10.24
CA LYS A 4 18.17 14.50 -9.81
C LYS A 4 18.01 14.46 -8.27
N THR A 5 19.13 14.58 -7.56
CA THR A 5 19.17 14.60 -6.08
C THR A 5 18.40 15.79 -5.50
N GLU A 6 18.52 16.97 -6.09
CA GLU A 6 17.76 18.14 -5.63
C GLU A 6 16.26 17.98 -5.85
N LEU A 7 15.82 17.33 -6.94
CA LEU A 7 14.40 17.04 -7.15
C LEU A 7 13.89 15.99 -6.16
N ILE A 8 14.65 14.92 -5.91
CA ILE A 8 14.30 13.93 -4.89
C ILE A 8 14.14 14.61 -3.52
N ASN A 9 15.07 15.48 -3.14
CA ASN A 9 14.99 16.24 -1.89
C ASN A 9 13.76 17.15 -1.82
N LYS A 10 13.29 17.69 -2.95
CA LYS A 10 12.05 18.48 -3.00
C LYS A 10 10.78 17.67 -2.81
N ILE A 11 10.79 16.39 -3.19
CA ILE A 11 9.66 15.48 -2.96
C ILE A 11 9.40 15.29 -1.45
N TRP A 12 10.42 15.41 -0.60
CA TRP A 12 10.30 15.31 0.86
C TRP A 12 9.73 16.57 1.51
N GLY A 13 9.51 17.62 0.74
CA GLY A 13 8.99 18.87 1.26
C GLY A 13 7.61 18.71 1.90
N LEU A 14 7.34 19.52 2.93
CA LEU A 14 6.03 19.55 3.60
C LEU A 14 4.94 20.22 2.74
N GLU A 15 5.31 20.82 1.60
CA GLU A 15 4.40 21.51 0.71
C GLU A 15 4.19 20.71 -0.57
N ASN A 16 2.98 20.19 -0.76
CA ASN A 16 2.57 19.39 -1.91
C ASN A 16 2.94 20.05 -3.26
N LYS A 17 2.78 21.36 -3.38
CA LYS A 17 3.10 22.08 -4.62
C LYS A 17 4.51 21.84 -5.13
N TYR A 18 5.52 21.84 -4.25
CA TYR A 18 6.91 21.63 -4.64
C TYR A 18 7.21 20.16 -4.94
N SER A 19 6.56 19.26 -4.20
CA SER A 19 6.62 17.83 -4.47
C SER A 19 6.07 17.50 -5.86
N LEU A 20 4.90 18.05 -6.22
CA LEU A 20 4.28 17.85 -7.52
C LEU A 20 5.14 18.42 -8.67
N GLN A 21 5.70 19.60 -8.49
CA GLN A 21 6.61 20.20 -9.48
C GLN A 21 7.87 19.34 -9.68
N ALA A 22 8.44 18.81 -8.60
CA ALA A 22 9.62 17.93 -8.68
C ALA A 22 9.29 16.61 -9.42
N ILE A 23 8.14 16.00 -9.11
CA ILE A 23 7.68 14.78 -9.76
C ILE A 23 7.46 15.02 -11.26
N GLU A 24 6.80 16.13 -11.62
CA GLU A 24 6.57 16.47 -13.03
C GLU A 24 7.87 16.70 -13.79
N GLU A 25 8.82 17.41 -13.21
CA GLU A 25 10.14 17.60 -13.82
C GLU A 25 10.91 16.28 -13.96
N MET A 26 10.86 15.39 -12.96
CA MET A 26 11.44 14.06 -13.04
C MET A 26 10.77 13.22 -14.13
N ARG A 27 9.45 13.31 -14.26
CA ARG A 27 8.68 12.60 -15.28
C ARG A 27 9.10 13.02 -16.69
N VAL A 28 9.15 14.33 -16.97
CA VAL A 28 9.59 14.87 -18.26
C VAL A 28 11.00 14.40 -18.62
N ARG A 29 11.86 14.19 -17.63
CA ARG A 29 13.25 13.72 -17.82
C ARG A 29 13.38 12.19 -17.84
N GLY A 30 12.30 11.43 -17.70
CA GLY A 30 12.32 9.98 -17.64
C GLY A 30 12.90 9.39 -16.34
N TRP A 31 13.06 10.21 -15.28
CA TRP A 31 13.68 9.81 -14.02
C TRP A 31 12.72 9.12 -13.05
N LEU A 32 11.43 9.04 -13.36
CA LEU A 32 10.50 8.24 -12.59
C LEU A 32 10.64 6.74 -12.86
N THR A 33 11.05 6.37 -14.08
CA THR A 33 11.08 4.98 -14.54
C THR A 33 12.48 4.35 -14.53
N ASP A 34 13.54 5.13 -14.33
CA ASP A 34 14.94 4.71 -14.43
C ASP A 34 15.51 4.09 -13.13
N GLY A 35 14.67 3.89 -12.13
CA GLY A 35 15.07 3.35 -10.83
C GLY A 35 15.59 4.37 -9.83
N SER A 36 15.62 5.66 -10.17
CA SER A 36 16.11 6.73 -9.27
C SER A 36 15.32 6.87 -7.98
N LEU A 37 14.06 6.41 -7.96
CA LEU A 37 13.19 6.46 -6.78
C LEU A 37 13.15 5.14 -5.99
N ARG A 38 13.92 4.13 -6.40
CA ARG A 38 14.00 2.87 -5.65
C ARG A 38 14.61 3.09 -4.28
N GLY A 39 13.95 2.57 -3.24
CA GLY A 39 14.42 2.66 -1.87
C GLY A 39 14.51 4.08 -1.30
N VAL A 40 14.03 5.08 -2.03
CA VAL A 40 14.03 6.47 -1.54
C VAL A 40 13.07 6.60 -0.37
N ALA A 41 13.55 7.24 0.72
CA ALA A 41 12.69 7.57 1.84
C ALA A 41 11.82 8.78 1.45
N MET A 42 10.52 8.63 1.46
CA MET A 42 9.50 9.67 1.23
C MET A 42 8.53 9.72 2.41
N CYS A 43 9.07 9.52 3.62
CA CYS A 43 8.28 9.54 4.84
C CYS A 43 7.60 10.89 5.03
N GLN A 44 6.28 10.87 5.35
CA GLN A 44 5.46 12.06 5.57
C GLN A 44 5.34 13.00 4.34
N ALA A 45 5.82 12.57 3.16
CA ALA A 45 5.73 13.38 1.95
C ALA A 45 4.28 13.73 1.62
N GLN A 46 4.07 14.96 1.15
CA GLN A 46 2.78 15.43 0.66
C GLN A 46 2.74 15.25 -0.85
N LEU A 47 2.00 14.22 -1.29
CA LEU A 47 1.96 13.73 -2.68
C LEU A 47 0.53 13.61 -3.19
N GLN A 48 -0.40 14.39 -2.63
CA GLN A 48 -1.78 14.42 -3.09
C GLN A 48 -1.80 14.81 -4.58
N ASP A 49 -2.63 14.13 -5.35
CA ASP A 49 -2.78 14.32 -6.80
C ASP A 49 -1.50 14.07 -7.63
N ALA A 50 -0.46 13.45 -7.04
CA ALA A 50 0.78 13.18 -7.74
C ALA A 50 0.59 12.20 -8.91
N ASN A 51 1.14 12.55 -10.08
CA ASN A 51 1.21 11.65 -11.22
C ASN A 51 2.51 10.81 -11.14
N LEU A 52 2.38 9.62 -10.56
CA LEU A 52 3.44 8.62 -10.41
C LEU A 52 3.20 7.40 -11.31
N MET A 53 2.46 7.57 -12.39
CA MET A 53 2.21 6.51 -13.37
C MET A 53 3.52 5.94 -13.90
N GLU A 54 3.63 4.61 -13.91
CA GLU A 54 4.80 3.83 -14.35
C GLU A 54 6.08 4.06 -13.52
N ALA A 55 6.01 4.81 -12.41
CA ALA A 55 7.17 5.09 -11.57
C ALA A 55 7.77 3.81 -10.97
N ASP A 56 9.10 3.75 -10.89
CA ASP A 56 9.82 2.68 -10.21
C ASP A 56 10.07 3.06 -8.75
N LEU A 57 9.14 2.68 -7.89
CA LEU A 57 9.09 2.96 -6.47
C LEU A 57 9.40 1.72 -5.62
N ALA A 58 10.08 0.72 -6.20
CA ALA A 58 10.41 -0.51 -5.50
C ALA A 58 11.19 -0.21 -4.21
N ASN A 59 10.74 -0.79 -3.09
CA ASN A 59 11.29 -0.58 -1.74
C ASN A 59 11.29 0.88 -1.24
N ALA A 60 10.62 1.82 -1.90
CA ALA A 60 10.50 3.20 -1.41
C ALA A 60 9.72 3.25 -0.08
N ASP A 61 10.08 4.20 0.78
CA ASP A 61 9.45 4.34 2.10
C ASP A 61 8.52 5.56 2.13
N PHE A 62 7.21 5.27 2.13
CA PHE A 62 6.11 6.23 2.22
C PHE A 62 5.46 6.24 3.62
N HIS A 63 6.20 5.93 4.67
CA HIS A 63 5.66 5.92 6.02
C HIS A 63 4.97 7.26 6.35
N GLN A 64 3.67 7.21 6.72
CA GLN A 64 2.85 8.38 7.02
C GLN A 64 2.71 9.40 5.87
N ALA A 65 3.08 9.06 4.64
CA ALA A 65 2.90 9.95 3.50
C ALA A 65 1.42 10.10 3.13
N ASN A 66 1.09 11.22 2.52
CA ASN A 66 -0.23 11.46 1.94
C ASN A 66 -0.14 11.40 0.41
N LEU A 67 -0.74 10.36 -0.18
CA LEU A 67 -0.83 10.13 -1.62
C LEU A 67 -2.30 10.17 -2.09
N ASP A 68 -3.20 10.81 -1.36
CA ASP A 68 -4.61 10.84 -1.72
C ASP A 68 -4.79 11.35 -3.15
N TYR A 69 -5.65 10.69 -3.93
CA TYR A 69 -5.93 10.96 -5.34
C TYR A 69 -4.75 10.77 -6.30
N ALA A 70 -3.60 10.26 -5.86
CA ALA A 70 -2.45 10.03 -6.73
C ALA A 70 -2.77 9.00 -7.83
N ASP A 71 -2.09 9.14 -8.96
CA ASP A 71 -2.10 8.19 -10.05
C ASP A 71 -0.88 7.26 -9.94
N LEU A 72 -1.10 6.02 -9.51
CA LEU A 72 -0.08 4.97 -9.36
C LEU A 72 -0.27 3.85 -10.40
N ARG A 73 -0.96 4.12 -11.50
CA ARG A 73 -1.15 3.13 -12.56
C ARG A 73 0.18 2.59 -13.07
N LYS A 74 0.28 1.26 -13.13
CA LYS A 74 1.48 0.53 -13.58
C LYS A 74 2.76 0.85 -12.79
N ALA A 75 2.67 1.54 -11.64
CA ALA A 75 3.83 1.79 -10.80
C ALA A 75 4.37 0.48 -10.20
N ARG A 76 5.67 0.37 -10.09
CA ARG A 76 6.37 -0.76 -9.48
C ARG A 76 6.64 -0.42 -8.02
N MET A 77 5.90 -1.02 -7.10
CA MET A 77 5.96 -0.73 -5.66
C MET A 77 6.24 -1.99 -4.84
N ASN A 78 6.84 -3.00 -5.46
CA ASN A 78 7.21 -4.22 -4.74
C ASN A 78 8.13 -3.89 -3.55
N GLY A 79 7.76 -4.39 -2.36
CA GLY A 79 8.48 -4.12 -1.11
C GLY A 79 8.36 -2.67 -0.58
N ALA A 80 7.58 -1.80 -1.22
CA ALA A 80 7.39 -0.43 -0.74
C ALA A 80 6.67 -0.40 0.62
N LYS A 81 6.99 0.60 1.45
CA LYS A 81 6.45 0.74 2.81
C LYS A 81 5.46 1.89 2.87
N PHE A 82 4.18 1.56 2.97
CA PHE A 82 3.07 2.52 3.11
C PHE A 82 2.51 2.59 4.53
N ASN A 83 3.26 2.12 5.52
CA ASN A 83 2.75 2.04 6.90
C ASN A 83 2.20 3.38 7.37
N ARG A 84 0.90 3.42 7.75
CA ARG A 84 0.15 4.61 8.17
C ARG A 84 0.00 5.70 7.10
N ALA A 85 0.25 5.40 5.83
CA ALA A 85 0.01 6.33 4.73
C ALA A 85 -1.49 6.51 4.46
N SER A 86 -1.84 7.66 3.86
CA SER A 86 -3.14 7.88 3.24
C SER A 86 -3.04 7.64 1.73
N LEU A 87 -3.88 6.73 1.23
CA LEU A 87 -3.97 6.31 -0.18
C LEU A 87 -5.42 6.40 -0.66
N GLN A 88 -6.18 7.37 -0.14
CA GLN A 88 -7.59 7.51 -0.47
C GLN A 88 -7.75 7.91 -1.94
N ASN A 89 -8.70 7.26 -2.61
CA ASN A 89 -9.04 7.52 -4.02
C ASN A 89 -7.88 7.35 -5.02
N VAL A 90 -6.78 6.73 -4.62
CA VAL A 90 -5.63 6.40 -5.48
C VAL A 90 -6.06 5.45 -6.60
N ASN A 91 -5.47 5.61 -7.78
CA ASN A 91 -5.65 4.68 -8.89
C ASN A 91 -4.48 3.68 -8.95
N PHE A 92 -4.76 2.39 -8.71
CA PHE A 92 -3.78 1.29 -8.70
C PHE A 92 -3.85 0.39 -9.95
N ASP A 93 -4.43 0.85 -11.05
CA ASP A 93 -4.57 0.03 -12.24
C ASP A 93 -3.22 -0.58 -12.67
N ASN A 94 -3.13 -1.91 -12.68
CA ASN A 94 -1.92 -2.67 -13.00
C ASN A 94 -0.67 -2.34 -12.15
N ALA A 95 -0.83 -1.75 -10.97
CA ALA A 95 0.28 -1.48 -10.04
C ALA A 95 0.81 -2.78 -9.41
N ASP A 96 2.13 -2.89 -9.24
CA ASP A 96 2.75 -4.02 -8.54
C ASP A 96 2.95 -3.69 -7.05
N LEU A 97 2.17 -4.33 -6.19
CA LEU A 97 2.19 -4.21 -4.73
C LEU A 97 2.84 -5.43 -4.03
N GLY A 98 3.53 -6.29 -4.78
CA GLY A 98 4.13 -7.49 -4.22
C GLY A 98 5.00 -7.18 -2.99
N LEU A 99 4.76 -7.85 -1.86
CA LEU A 99 5.47 -7.68 -0.59
C LEU A 99 5.37 -6.27 0.03
N ALA A 100 4.51 -5.38 -0.47
CA ALA A 100 4.34 -4.04 0.12
C ALA A 100 3.85 -4.14 1.57
N GLU A 101 4.38 -3.26 2.42
CA GLU A 101 3.97 -3.12 3.82
C GLU A 101 2.87 -2.06 3.94
N MET A 102 1.68 -2.46 4.31
CA MET A 102 0.49 -1.58 4.34
C MET A 102 -0.20 -1.58 5.72
N TYR A 103 0.59 -1.57 6.81
CA TYR A 103 0.07 -1.52 8.16
C TYR A 103 -0.65 -0.20 8.45
N LYS A 104 -1.93 -0.28 8.85
CA LYS A 104 -2.78 0.88 9.16
C LYS A 104 -2.89 1.90 8.02
N VAL A 105 -2.89 1.46 6.79
CA VAL A 105 -3.09 2.30 5.60
C VAL A 105 -4.58 2.64 5.44
N ASN A 106 -4.86 3.83 4.92
CA ASN A 106 -6.21 4.21 4.50
C ASN A 106 -6.34 4.08 2.97
N LEU A 107 -7.05 3.05 2.50
CA LEU A 107 -7.32 2.78 1.09
C LEU A 107 -8.74 3.18 0.66
N ARG A 108 -9.50 3.91 1.48
CA ARG A 108 -10.89 4.26 1.18
C ARG A 108 -11.02 4.87 -0.20
N GLY A 109 -11.92 4.32 -1.03
CA GLY A 109 -12.17 4.80 -2.38
C GLY A 109 -11.04 4.52 -3.38
N ALA A 110 -10.00 3.77 -3.00
CA ALA A 110 -8.96 3.34 -3.93
C ALA A 110 -9.58 2.59 -5.12
N ARG A 111 -9.12 2.91 -6.33
CA ARG A 111 -9.69 2.42 -7.58
C ARG A 111 -8.76 1.42 -8.27
N ASN A 112 -9.36 0.48 -8.99
CA ASN A 112 -8.63 -0.53 -9.77
C ASN A 112 -7.62 -1.32 -8.93
N LEU A 113 -7.95 -1.54 -7.65
CA LEU A 113 -7.18 -2.33 -6.70
C LEU A 113 -7.91 -3.66 -6.52
N CYS A 114 -7.34 -4.73 -7.07
CA CYS A 114 -7.97 -6.05 -7.06
C CYS A 114 -7.47 -6.94 -5.92
N GLU A 115 -8.20 -8.01 -5.64
CA GLU A 115 -7.84 -8.96 -4.59
C GLU A 115 -6.49 -9.64 -4.86
N GLU A 116 -6.14 -9.88 -6.13
CA GLU A 116 -4.85 -10.46 -6.50
C GLU A 116 -3.67 -9.54 -6.09
N GLN A 117 -3.78 -8.23 -6.26
CA GLN A 117 -2.76 -7.27 -5.83
C GLN A 117 -2.64 -7.25 -4.30
N LEU A 118 -3.77 -7.20 -3.59
CA LEU A 118 -3.81 -7.17 -2.14
C LEU A 118 -3.29 -8.44 -1.49
N SER A 119 -3.59 -9.60 -2.06
CA SER A 119 -3.12 -10.91 -1.55
C SER A 119 -1.61 -11.11 -1.66
N LYS A 120 -0.94 -10.33 -2.51
CA LYS A 120 0.53 -10.35 -2.68
C LYS A 120 1.26 -9.38 -1.76
N THR A 121 0.55 -8.53 -1.01
CA THR A 121 1.17 -7.62 -0.04
C THR A 121 1.74 -8.38 1.15
N ASN A 122 2.63 -7.75 1.91
CA ASN A 122 3.19 -8.38 3.12
C ASN A 122 2.24 -8.28 4.31
N GLN A 123 1.57 -7.15 4.49
CA GLN A 123 0.67 -6.92 5.62
C GLN A 123 -0.40 -5.87 5.31
N LEU A 124 -1.56 -6.02 5.95
CA LEU A 124 -2.72 -5.11 5.88
C LEU A 124 -3.36 -4.85 7.24
N LEU A 125 -2.78 -5.35 8.33
CA LEU A 125 -3.34 -5.24 9.68
C LEU A 125 -3.70 -3.79 10.03
N GLY A 126 -4.94 -3.58 10.44
CA GLY A 126 -5.48 -2.29 10.87
C GLY A 126 -5.75 -1.31 9.73
N SER A 127 -5.66 -1.75 8.47
CA SER A 127 -5.95 -0.91 7.30
C SER A 127 -7.43 -0.76 7.05
N ILE A 128 -7.80 0.36 6.42
CA ILE A 128 -9.15 0.60 5.89
C ILE A 128 -9.13 0.22 4.41
N MET A 129 -10.02 -0.69 4.02
CA MET A 129 -10.12 -1.21 2.66
C MET A 129 -10.84 -0.21 1.72
N PRO A 130 -10.81 -0.43 0.39
CA PRO A 130 -11.45 0.49 -0.58
C PRO A 130 -12.93 0.77 -0.34
N ASP A 131 -13.67 -0.19 0.22
CA ASP A 131 -15.07 -0.06 0.60
C ASP A 131 -15.30 0.73 1.91
N GLY A 132 -14.22 1.15 2.56
CA GLY A 132 -14.23 1.87 3.82
C GLY A 132 -14.33 0.99 5.06
N LEU A 133 -14.36 -0.33 4.91
CA LEU A 133 -14.39 -1.29 6.02
C LEU A 133 -12.99 -1.62 6.52
N PRO A 134 -12.82 -2.04 7.79
CA PRO A 134 -11.54 -2.53 8.27
C PRO A 134 -11.15 -3.84 7.57
N TYR A 135 -9.85 -4.04 7.37
CA TYR A 135 -9.32 -5.31 6.85
C TYR A 135 -9.63 -6.46 7.82
N ASP A 136 -10.19 -7.54 7.29
CA ASP A 136 -10.75 -8.66 8.04
C ASP A 136 -9.81 -9.89 8.16
N GLY A 137 -8.55 -9.76 7.72
CA GLY A 137 -7.58 -10.85 7.79
C GLY A 137 -7.70 -11.89 6.67
N ARG A 138 -8.58 -11.68 5.68
CA ARG A 138 -8.92 -12.68 4.65
C ARG A 138 -7.74 -13.28 3.89
N TYR A 139 -6.65 -12.57 3.72
CA TYR A 139 -5.53 -13.05 2.91
C TYR A 139 -4.46 -13.82 3.71
N ASN A 140 -4.56 -13.88 5.04
CA ASN A 140 -3.56 -14.55 5.90
C ASN A 140 -2.11 -14.12 5.59
N LEU A 141 -1.90 -12.82 5.46
CA LEU A 141 -0.63 -12.25 4.99
C LEU A 141 0.55 -12.57 5.92
N PRO A 142 1.75 -12.84 5.35
CA PRO A 142 2.92 -13.26 6.14
C PRO A 142 3.29 -12.30 7.26
N GLY A 143 3.27 -10.99 7.00
CA GLY A 143 3.59 -9.97 7.99
C GLY A 143 2.55 -9.86 9.11
N ASP A 144 1.26 -10.02 8.79
CA ASP A 144 0.19 -10.03 9.79
C ASP A 144 0.30 -11.26 10.70
N LEU A 145 0.46 -12.45 10.12
CA LEU A 145 0.65 -13.69 10.88
C LEU A 145 1.95 -13.69 11.69
N GLY A 146 3.03 -13.12 11.14
CA GLY A 146 4.29 -12.92 11.86
C GLY A 146 4.12 -12.05 13.09
N ARG A 147 3.33 -10.97 13.00
CA ARG A 147 3.01 -10.09 14.12
C ARG A 147 2.14 -10.79 15.16
N ALA A 148 1.15 -11.58 14.76
CA ALA A 148 0.33 -12.37 15.67
C ALA A 148 1.16 -13.40 16.44
N ARG A 149 2.08 -14.12 15.75
CA ARG A 149 3.01 -15.07 16.39
C ARG A 149 3.96 -14.38 17.37
N TRP A 150 4.51 -13.23 17.01
CA TRP A 150 5.36 -12.44 17.91
C TRP A 150 4.60 -12.00 19.17
N ALA A 151 3.31 -11.68 19.04
CA ALA A 151 2.41 -11.39 20.19
C ALA A 151 1.95 -12.67 20.94
N LYS A 152 2.46 -13.84 20.57
CA LYS A 152 2.12 -15.16 21.16
C LYS A 152 0.63 -15.50 21.08
N LEU A 153 -0.04 -15.04 20.02
CA LEU A 153 -1.44 -15.36 19.77
C LEU A 153 -1.55 -16.73 19.06
N ASP A 154 -2.62 -17.46 19.39
CA ASP A 154 -2.95 -18.68 18.64
C ASP A 154 -3.58 -18.27 17.30
N ILE A 155 -2.80 -18.42 16.22
CA ILE A 155 -3.23 -18.08 14.87
C ILE A 155 -4.27 -19.03 14.29
N ASN A 156 -4.50 -20.19 14.95
CA ASN A 156 -5.51 -21.18 14.54
C ASN A 156 -6.86 -20.96 15.27
N ASP A 157 -6.91 -20.09 16.28
CA ASP A 157 -8.16 -19.72 16.96
C ASP A 157 -8.83 -18.55 16.23
N PRO A 158 -9.98 -18.76 15.56
CA PRO A 158 -10.67 -17.71 14.83
C PRO A 158 -11.13 -16.53 15.69
N ALA A 159 -11.46 -16.77 16.97
CA ALA A 159 -11.91 -15.70 17.86
C ALA A 159 -10.73 -14.79 18.25
N ILE A 160 -9.56 -15.37 18.52
CA ILE A 160 -8.33 -14.64 18.80
C ILE A 160 -7.92 -13.83 17.57
N MET A 161 -7.97 -14.43 16.36
CA MET A 161 -7.60 -13.74 15.14
C MET A 161 -8.60 -12.64 14.74
N ALA A 162 -9.90 -12.84 14.95
CA ALA A 162 -10.89 -11.78 14.76
C ALA A 162 -10.59 -10.57 15.65
N ASN A 163 -10.29 -10.80 16.92
CA ASN A 163 -9.89 -9.74 17.85
C ASN A 163 -8.58 -9.06 17.44
N PHE A 164 -7.60 -9.83 16.96
CA PHE A 164 -6.32 -9.31 16.46
C PHE A 164 -6.52 -8.35 15.27
N TYR A 165 -7.43 -8.65 14.35
CA TYR A 165 -7.80 -7.77 13.24
C TYR A 165 -8.79 -6.66 13.63
N GLY A 166 -9.34 -6.70 14.84
CA GLY A 166 -10.29 -5.70 15.30
C GLY A 166 -11.67 -5.80 14.66
N VAL A 167 -12.07 -7.01 14.25
CA VAL A 167 -13.36 -7.29 13.61
C VAL A 167 -14.16 -8.31 14.43
N SER A 168 -15.47 -8.44 14.17
CA SER A 168 -16.27 -9.49 14.79
C SER A 168 -15.88 -10.87 14.26
N LEU A 169 -16.09 -11.92 15.06
CA LEU A 169 -15.85 -13.31 14.63
C LEU A 169 -16.61 -13.64 13.34
N ALA A 170 -17.84 -13.18 13.20
CA ALA A 170 -18.65 -13.41 12.01
C ALA A 170 -18.02 -12.78 10.75
N VAL A 171 -17.50 -11.55 10.84
CA VAL A 171 -16.81 -10.86 9.75
C VAL A 171 -15.50 -11.59 9.39
N TYR A 172 -14.72 -11.98 10.39
CA TYR A 172 -13.48 -12.74 10.17
C TYR A 172 -13.76 -14.07 9.44
N LEU A 173 -14.72 -14.86 9.94
CA LEU A 173 -15.07 -16.14 9.31
C LEU A 173 -15.62 -15.97 7.89
N GLN A 174 -16.37 -14.90 7.62
CA GLN A 174 -16.84 -14.59 6.27
C GLN A 174 -15.66 -14.26 5.33
N GLY A 175 -14.69 -13.51 5.82
CA GLY A 175 -13.45 -13.20 5.09
C GLY A 175 -12.67 -14.45 4.71
N GLN A 176 -12.50 -15.37 5.66
CA GLN A 176 -11.76 -16.63 5.42
C GLN A 176 -12.41 -17.50 4.33
N LYS A 177 -13.75 -17.57 4.28
CA LYS A 177 -14.48 -18.33 3.24
C LYS A 177 -14.24 -17.84 1.82
N LYS A 178 -13.90 -16.56 1.63
CA LYS A 178 -13.60 -16.01 0.30
C LYS A 178 -12.29 -16.53 -0.28
N ASN A 179 -11.39 -17.04 0.56
CA ASN A 179 -10.08 -17.56 0.16
C ASN A 179 -10.04 -19.11 0.03
N GLU A 180 -11.13 -19.78 0.38
CA GLU A 180 -11.18 -21.23 0.13
C GLU A 180 -11.19 -21.44 -1.40
N PRO A 181 -10.32 -22.33 -1.93
CA PRO A 181 -10.37 -22.68 -3.35
C PRO A 181 -11.76 -23.24 -3.63
N VAL A 182 -12.42 -22.69 -4.68
CA VAL A 182 -13.71 -23.20 -5.14
C VAL A 182 -13.52 -24.68 -5.40
N SER A 183 -14.07 -25.54 -4.53
CA SER A 183 -14.09 -26.99 -4.75
C SER A 183 -14.88 -27.23 -6.04
N THR A 184 -14.15 -27.53 -7.11
CA THR A 184 -14.77 -28.02 -8.36
C THR A 184 -15.56 -29.29 -8.01
N PRO A 185 -16.87 -29.34 -8.23
CA PRO A 185 -17.60 -30.59 -8.03
C PRO A 185 -17.04 -31.64 -8.99
N ALA A 186 -16.75 -32.83 -8.44
CA ALA A 186 -16.27 -33.99 -9.19
C ALA A 186 -17.32 -34.50 -10.19
#